data_e6b4b5acb259e68efa4ddcc2a4c253af
#
_entry.id   e6b4b5acb259e68efa4ddcc2a4c253af
#
_cell.length_a   1.000
_cell.length_b   1.000
_cell.length_c   1.000
_cell.angle_alpha   90.00
_cell.angle_beta   90.00
_cell.angle_gamma   90.00
#
_symmetry.space_group_name_H-M   'P 1'
#
loop_
_entity.id
_entity.type
_entity.pdbx_description
1 polymer ?
#
loop_
_entity_poly.entity_id
_entity_poly.type
_entity_poly.pdbx_seq_one_letter_code
_entity_poly.pdbx_strand_id
1 'polypeptide(L)'
;MSNKLNVNNRRISSVLLLVISCVTILGETNDTPVLFVEKETFNFGKVITGKDVEIRFEIQNKGKRDLLLYDVSPSCAICTDGLSWPAKLAPSEKRLIGARLQTGELHGSVDRTLSIYSNQKEKRKILHITGQVWSPLELKPSYAYFPTLKSIDSNTDLRVGILNKAPEEVILSRPRCDNPKFLPKLITE
;
A
#
# COMPACT_ATOMS: atom_id res chain seq x y z
N MET A 1 71.66 -65.57 17.97
CA MET A 1 71.92 -64.50 18.97
C MET A 1 70.82 -63.41 18.81
N SER A 2 70.01 -63.36 19.81
CA SER A 2 68.81 -62.61 19.87
C SER A 2 69.05 -61.17 20.38
N ASN A 3 68.54 -60.15 19.76
CA ASN A 3 68.50 -58.88 20.41
C ASN A 3 67.08 -58.27 20.24
N LYS A 4 66.31 -58.34 21.32
CA LYS A 4 65.01 -57.71 21.49
C LYS A 4 65.22 -56.23 21.78
N LEU A 5 64.69 -55.34 20.92
CA LEU A 5 64.56 -53.96 21.26
C LEU A 5 63.16 -53.75 21.83
N ASN A 6 63.16 -53.40 23.11
CA ASN A 6 61.97 -53.00 23.86
C ASN A 6 61.70 -51.50 23.61
N VAL A 7 60.64 -51.20 22.89
CA VAL A 7 60.22 -49.81 22.67
C VAL A 7 59.13 -49.46 23.69
N ASN A 8 59.51 -48.65 24.65
CA ASN A 8 58.66 -48.09 25.69
C ASN A 8 57.62 -47.20 25.06
N ASN A 9 56.39 -47.64 25.07
CA ASN A 9 55.19 -46.87 24.66
C ASN A 9 54.86 -45.89 25.80
N ARG A 10 55.39 -44.66 25.71
CA ARG A 10 55.10 -43.57 26.65
C ARG A 10 54.40 -42.47 25.99
N ARG A 11 53.07 -42.36 26.26
CA ARG A 11 52.33 -41.11 26.51
C ARG A 11 52.56 -39.97 25.53
N ILE A 12 52.06 -40.11 24.33
CA ILE A 12 51.74 -38.97 23.44
C ILE A 12 50.29 -39.11 23.01
N SER A 13 49.41 -38.98 23.97
CA SER A 13 47.95 -39.09 23.64
C SER A 13 47.04 -38.17 24.44
N SER A 14 47.60 -37.18 25.09
CA SER A 14 46.70 -36.25 25.88
C SER A 14 46.83 -34.77 25.59
N VAL A 15 47.68 -34.36 24.64
CA VAL A 15 47.86 -32.94 24.33
C VAL A 15 47.23 -32.55 22.98
N LEU A 16 46.88 -33.54 22.14
CA LEU A 16 46.29 -33.26 20.80
C LEU A 16 44.77 -33.18 20.79
N LEU A 17 44.09 -33.39 21.93
CA LEU A 17 42.62 -33.40 22.03
C LEU A 17 42.02 -32.12 22.62
N LEU A 18 42.82 -31.10 22.91
CA LEU A 18 42.37 -29.85 23.55
C LEU A 18 42.42 -28.62 22.64
N VAL A 19 42.75 -28.77 21.36
CA VAL A 19 42.84 -27.65 20.42
C VAL A 19 41.67 -27.60 19.42
N ILE A 20 40.77 -28.59 19.41
CA ILE A 20 39.66 -28.67 18.43
C ILE A 20 38.33 -28.14 19.00
N SER A 21 38.30 -27.62 20.20
CA SER A 21 37.03 -27.16 20.83
C SER A 21 36.84 -25.64 20.88
N CYS A 22 37.52 -24.88 20.04
CA CYS A 22 37.24 -23.46 19.91
C CYS A 22 36.99 -23.07 18.45
N VAL A 23 36.14 -23.85 17.76
CA VAL A 23 35.40 -23.29 16.62
C VAL A 23 34.32 -22.39 17.20
N THR A 24 34.70 -21.17 17.49
CA THR A 24 33.71 -20.09 17.65
C THR A 24 32.86 -20.08 16.39
N ILE A 25 31.63 -20.57 16.54
CA ILE A 25 30.57 -20.28 15.58
C ILE A 25 30.45 -18.75 15.55
N LEU A 26 31.20 -18.13 14.66
CA LEU A 26 30.90 -16.77 14.20
C LEU A 26 29.56 -16.89 13.46
N GLY A 27 28.50 -17.00 14.23
CA GLY A 27 27.16 -16.76 13.69
C GLY A 27 27.24 -15.38 13.11
N GLU A 28 27.14 -15.26 11.80
CA GLU A 28 26.90 -13.98 11.14
C GLU A 28 25.65 -13.42 11.78
N THR A 29 25.81 -12.53 12.74
CA THR A 29 24.72 -11.71 13.22
C THR A 29 24.35 -10.84 12.04
N ASN A 30 23.30 -11.21 11.31
CA ASN A 30 22.71 -10.34 10.29
C ASN A 30 22.26 -9.07 10.98
N ASP A 31 23.23 -8.18 11.19
CA ASP A 31 23.08 -6.92 11.88
C ASP A 31 22.53 -5.88 10.89
N THR A 32 21.37 -6.21 10.30
CA THR A 32 20.71 -5.41 9.28
C THR A 32 19.39 -4.83 9.80
N PRO A 33 18.93 -3.68 9.29
CA PRO A 33 17.58 -3.21 9.55
C PRO A 33 16.56 -4.14 8.89
N VAL A 34 15.41 -4.33 9.53
CA VAL A 34 14.30 -5.16 9.03
C VAL A 34 12.97 -4.44 9.22
N LEU A 35 12.37 -4.04 8.12
CA LEU A 35 11.02 -3.50 8.13
C LEU A 35 10.00 -4.63 8.28
N PHE A 36 9.30 -4.64 9.39
CA PHE A 36 8.20 -5.55 9.66
C PHE A 36 6.87 -4.77 9.65
N VAL A 37 5.87 -5.34 8.98
CA VAL A 37 4.49 -4.85 8.96
C VAL A 37 3.59 -6.04 9.25
N GLU A 38 2.84 -5.99 10.33
CA GLU A 38 1.99 -7.13 10.75
C GLU A 38 0.84 -7.35 9.77
N LYS A 39 0.21 -6.26 9.34
CA LYS A 39 -0.88 -6.27 8.36
C LYS A 39 -0.46 -5.49 7.12
N GLU A 40 -0.06 -6.19 6.08
CA GLU A 40 0.36 -5.60 4.82
C GLU A 40 -0.80 -5.14 3.93
N THR A 41 -2.03 -5.51 4.30
CA THR A 41 -3.25 -5.11 3.61
C THR A 41 -4.18 -4.37 4.57
N PHE A 42 -4.55 -3.16 4.19
CA PHE A 42 -5.58 -2.36 4.83
C PHE A 42 -6.86 -2.49 4.01
N ASN A 43 -7.88 -3.17 4.57
CA ASN A 43 -9.18 -3.28 3.92
C ASN A 43 -10.16 -2.29 4.57
N PHE A 44 -10.59 -1.29 3.79
CA PHE A 44 -11.52 -0.27 4.25
C PHE A 44 -13.00 -0.69 4.14
N GLY A 45 -13.28 -1.91 3.68
CA GLY A 45 -14.63 -2.42 3.51
C GLY A 45 -15.39 -1.73 2.38
N LYS A 46 -16.66 -1.38 2.62
CA LYS A 46 -17.53 -0.69 1.65
C LYS A 46 -17.77 0.74 2.10
N VAL A 47 -17.41 1.71 1.27
CA VAL A 47 -17.62 3.13 1.53
C VAL A 47 -18.37 3.79 0.37
N ILE A 48 -19.08 4.87 0.66
CA ILE A 48 -19.75 5.67 -0.36
C ILE A 48 -18.71 6.56 -1.08
N THR A 49 -18.90 6.77 -2.38
CA THR A 49 -18.06 7.69 -3.17
C THR A 49 -18.05 9.09 -2.55
N GLY A 50 -16.92 9.77 -2.62
CA GLY A 50 -16.70 11.08 -2.00
C GLY A 50 -16.39 11.07 -0.51
N LYS A 51 -16.42 9.90 0.15
CA LYS A 51 -16.01 9.77 1.55
C LYS A 51 -14.55 9.34 1.62
N ASP A 52 -13.68 10.22 2.09
CA ASP A 52 -12.27 9.92 2.28
C ASP A 52 -12.05 8.81 3.31
N VAL A 53 -11.01 8.02 3.10
CA VAL A 53 -10.61 6.90 3.96
C VAL A 53 -9.25 7.18 4.57
N GLU A 54 -9.19 7.27 5.89
CA GLU A 54 -7.93 7.34 6.64
C GLU A 54 -7.27 5.96 6.70
N ILE A 55 -6.02 5.90 6.28
CA ILE A 55 -5.21 4.69 6.20
C ILE A 55 -4.08 4.79 7.21
N ARG A 56 -3.86 3.71 7.96
CA ARG A 56 -2.78 3.62 8.93
C ARG A 56 -2.16 2.22 8.89
N PHE A 57 -0.85 2.17 8.69
CA PHE A 57 -0.07 0.95 8.80
C PHE A 57 0.90 1.06 9.97
N GLU A 58 0.82 0.14 10.92
CA GLU A 58 1.85 0.00 11.95
C GLU A 58 3.06 -0.70 11.36
N ILE A 59 4.21 -0.06 11.46
CA ILE A 59 5.51 -0.57 11.05
C ILE A 59 6.42 -0.71 12.25
N GLN A 60 7.31 -1.69 12.22
CA GLN A 60 8.31 -1.95 13.26
C GLN A 60 9.66 -2.23 12.63
N ASN A 61 10.72 -1.73 13.23
CA ASN A 61 12.06 -2.20 12.93
C ASN A 61 12.39 -3.43 13.78
N LYS A 62 12.36 -4.63 13.19
CA LYS A 62 12.75 -5.89 13.85
C LYS A 62 14.24 -6.21 13.69
N GLY A 63 14.99 -5.32 13.03
CA GLY A 63 16.43 -5.43 12.88
C GLY A 63 17.20 -4.90 14.08
N LYS A 64 18.52 -4.99 14.00
CA LYS A 64 19.46 -4.53 15.05
C LYS A 64 20.11 -3.19 14.74
N ARG A 65 19.89 -2.64 13.53
CA ARG A 65 20.35 -1.31 13.10
C ARG A 65 19.18 -0.40 12.80
N ASP A 66 19.45 0.88 12.76
CA ASP A 66 18.47 1.90 12.37
C ASP A 66 17.90 1.61 10.98
N LEU A 67 16.58 1.55 10.91
CA LEU A 67 15.82 1.46 9.66
C LEU A 67 15.56 2.88 9.16
N LEU A 68 16.07 3.18 7.97
CA LEU A 68 15.85 4.45 7.29
C LEU A 68 14.80 4.26 6.21
N LEU A 69 13.73 5.05 6.24
CA LEU A 69 12.74 5.10 5.18
C LEU A 69 13.04 6.30 4.27
N TYR A 70 13.33 6.01 3.01
CA TYR A 70 13.72 7.04 2.04
C TYR A 70 12.51 7.66 1.37
N ASP A 71 11.49 6.84 1.09
CA ASP A 71 10.29 7.27 0.38
C ASP A 71 9.12 6.33 0.67
N VAL A 72 7.91 6.89 0.62
CA VAL A 72 6.64 6.15 0.62
C VAL A 72 5.80 6.68 -0.55
N SER A 73 5.68 5.86 -1.60
CA SER A 73 5.07 6.26 -2.86
C SER A 73 3.76 5.51 -3.13
N PRO A 74 2.65 6.21 -3.35
CA PRO A 74 1.37 5.60 -3.68
C PRO A 74 1.29 5.22 -5.16
N SER A 75 0.55 4.15 -5.50
CA SER A 75 0.27 3.78 -6.89
C SER A 75 -0.65 4.77 -7.62
N CYS A 76 -1.36 5.61 -6.85
CA CYS A 76 -2.24 6.66 -7.38
C CYS A 76 -1.98 7.95 -6.60
N ALA A 77 -1.17 8.83 -7.14
CA ALA A 77 -0.81 10.09 -6.49
C ALA A 77 -1.98 11.09 -6.40
N ILE A 78 -2.87 11.08 -7.39
CA ILE A 78 -4.04 11.99 -7.42
C ILE A 78 -5.18 11.55 -6.48
N CYS A 79 -5.23 10.27 -6.11
CA CYS A 79 -6.25 9.74 -5.20
C CYS A 79 -5.73 9.47 -3.78
N THR A 80 -4.47 9.81 -3.51
CA THR A 80 -3.85 9.58 -2.18
C THR A 80 -3.11 10.83 -1.74
N ASP A 81 -3.52 11.39 -0.63
CA ASP A 81 -2.86 12.53 0.01
C ASP A 81 -2.56 12.27 1.49
N GLY A 82 -2.12 13.30 2.21
CA GLY A 82 -1.86 13.21 3.65
C GLY A 82 -0.79 12.18 4.02
N LEU A 83 0.11 11.82 3.09
CA LEU A 83 1.19 10.88 3.36
C LEU A 83 2.09 11.39 4.48
N SER A 84 2.29 10.52 5.47
CA SER A 84 3.17 10.80 6.61
C SER A 84 3.89 9.53 7.03
N TRP A 85 5.19 9.61 7.24
CA TRP A 85 6.01 8.49 7.70
C TRP A 85 7.23 8.97 8.48
N PRO A 86 7.78 8.15 9.39
CA PRO A 86 9.03 8.44 10.07
C PRO A 86 10.21 8.26 9.10
N ALA A 87 11.16 9.19 9.09
CA ALA A 87 12.38 9.02 8.30
C ALA A 87 13.29 7.91 8.85
N LYS A 88 13.18 7.59 10.16
CA LYS A 88 14.05 6.66 10.87
C LYS A 88 13.31 5.94 11.98
N LEU A 89 13.61 4.63 12.15
CA LEU A 89 13.19 3.83 13.31
C LEU A 89 14.42 3.17 13.94
N ALA A 90 14.60 3.35 15.24
CA ALA A 90 15.56 2.60 16.02
C ALA A 90 15.19 1.10 16.09
N PRO A 91 16.11 0.21 16.48
CA PRO A 91 15.80 -1.20 16.74
C PRO A 91 14.61 -1.37 17.69
N SER A 92 13.68 -2.25 17.33
CA SER A 92 12.41 -2.55 18.05
C SER A 92 11.38 -1.41 18.06
N GLU A 93 11.69 -0.24 17.54
CA GLU A 93 10.77 0.89 17.51
C GLU A 93 9.59 0.60 16.58
N LYS A 94 8.38 1.03 17.02
CA LYS A 94 7.14 0.99 16.27
C LYS A 94 6.69 2.40 15.92
N ARG A 95 6.17 2.59 14.72
CA ARG A 95 5.62 3.84 14.20
C ARG A 95 4.48 3.59 13.23
N LEU A 96 3.79 4.65 12.86
CA LEU A 96 2.71 4.60 11.88
C LEU A 96 3.15 5.26 10.57
N ILE A 97 2.73 4.64 9.47
CA ILE A 97 2.61 5.30 8.16
C ILE A 97 1.15 5.68 8.00
N GLY A 98 0.88 6.96 7.75
CA GLY A 98 -0.44 7.49 7.48
C GLY A 98 -0.62 7.87 6.02
N ALA A 99 -1.84 7.72 5.51
CA ALA A 99 -2.26 8.22 4.21
C ALA A 99 -3.78 8.44 4.23
N ARG A 100 -4.29 9.23 3.30
CA ARG A 100 -5.72 9.41 3.08
C ARG A 100 -6.06 9.09 1.63
N LEU A 101 -7.00 8.17 1.42
CA LEU A 101 -7.51 7.80 0.11
C LEU A 101 -8.75 8.63 -0.18
N GLN A 102 -8.69 9.44 -1.22
CA GLN A 102 -9.82 10.22 -1.76
C GLN A 102 -10.64 9.31 -2.67
N THR A 103 -11.93 9.12 -2.36
CA THR A 103 -12.76 8.17 -3.09
C THR A 103 -13.65 8.81 -4.15
N GLY A 104 -13.58 10.13 -4.36
CA GLY A 104 -14.47 10.88 -5.25
C GLY A 104 -14.52 10.34 -6.69
N GLU A 105 -13.37 9.96 -7.22
CA GLU A 105 -13.22 9.44 -8.59
C GLU A 105 -13.12 7.89 -8.63
N LEU A 106 -13.25 7.23 -7.48
CA LEU A 106 -13.13 5.78 -7.39
C LEU A 106 -14.50 5.12 -7.41
N HIS A 107 -14.63 4.01 -8.14
CA HIS A 107 -15.86 3.24 -8.26
C HIS A 107 -15.58 1.74 -8.26
N GLY A 108 -16.46 0.97 -7.64
CA GLY A 108 -16.37 -0.50 -7.61
C GLY A 108 -15.24 -0.99 -6.68
N SER A 109 -14.62 -2.10 -7.06
CA SER A 109 -13.50 -2.69 -6.32
C SER A 109 -12.24 -1.84 -6.46
N VAL A 110 -11.62 -1.54 -5.35
CA VAL A 110 -10.39 -0.73 -5.26
C VAL A 110 -9.27 -1.59 -4.75
N ASP A 111 -8.15 -1.60 -5.47
CA ASP A 111 -6.85 -2.10 -5.04
C ASP A 111 -5.80 -1.04 -5.38
N ARG A 112 -5.17 -0.49 -4.34
CA ARG A 112 -4.11 0.50 -4.43
C ARG A 112 -2.94 0.07 -3.56
N THR A 113 -1.75 0.53 -3.88
CA THR A 113 -0.55 0.16 -3.13
C THR A 113 0.22 1.37 -2.64
N LEU A 114 0.91 1.18 -1.50
CA LEU A 114 1.99 2.05 -1.04
C LEU A 114 3.30 1.29 -1.15
N SER A 115 4.27 1.84 -1.85
CA SER A 115 5.63 1.31 -1.95
C SER A 115 6.52 2.02 -0.95
N ILE A 116 7.10 1.28 -0.02
CA ILE A 116 8.04 1.80 0.98
C ILE A 116 9.46 1.48 0.53
N TYR A 117 10.31 2.48 0.42
CA TYR A 117 11.73 2.34 0.10
C TYR A 117 12.58 2.57 1.34
N SER A 118 13.52 1.66 1.60
CA SER A 118 14.32 1.68 2.83
C SER A 118 15.73 1.10 2.63
N ASN A 119 16.56 1.18 3.68
CA ASN A 119 17.91 0.65 3.71
C ASN A 119 17.98 -0.85 4.07
N GLN A 120 16.86 -1.55 4.17
CA GLN A 120 16.85 -3.01 4.37
C GLN A 120 17.36 -3.76 3.11
N LYS A 121 17.63 -5.05 3.23
CA LYS A 121 18.12 -5.90 2.13
C LYS A 121 17.16 -5.87 0.93
N GLU A 122 15.87 -6.06 1.19
CA GLU A 122 14.80 -5.87 0.21
C GLU A 122 14.42 -4.39 0.19
N LYS A 123 15.05 -3.64 -0.70
CA LYS A 123 14.94 -2.16 -0.75
C LYS A 123 13.51 -1.63 -0.85
N ARG A 124 12.54 -2.47 -1.26
CA ARG A 124 11.14 -2.08 -1.48
C ARG A 124 10.19 -3.04 -0.77
N LYS A 125 9.25 -2.50 -0.01
CA LYS A 125 8.11 -3.20 0.57
C LYS A 125 6.81 -2.64 -0.01
N ILE A 126 5.85 -3.50 -0.35
CA ILE A 126 4.56 -3.09 -0.89
C ILE A 126 3.48 -3.36 0.15
N LEU A 127 2.64 -2.37 0.40
CA LEU A 127 1.43 -2.48 1.22
C LEU A 127 0.21 -2.29 0.32
N HIS A 128 -0.88 -3.02 0.62
CA HIS A 128 -2.11 -2.99 -0.16
C HIS A 128 -3.22 -2.24 0.58
N ILE A 129 -4.01 -1.48 -0.18
CA ILE A 129 -5.20 -0.77 0.28
C ILE A 129 -6.36 -1.27 -0.56
N THR A 130 -7.26 -2.03 0.04
CA THR A 130 -8.35 -2.70 -0.67
C THR A 130 -9.70 -2.33 -0.09
N GLY A 131 -10.73 -2.42 -0.91
CA GLY A 131 -12.12 -2.20 -0.48
C GLY A 131 -13.04 -1.98 -1.66
N GLN A 132 -14.24 -1.50 -1.38
CA GLN A 132 -15.24 -1.21 -2.39
C GLN A 132 -15.78 0.21 -2.22
N VAL A 133 -15.73 0.99 -3.29
CA VAL A 133 -16.36 2.30 -3.37
C VAL A 133 -17.70 2.15 -4.09
N TRP A 134 -18.75 2.57 -3.43
CA TRP A 134 -20.12 2.44 -3.90
C TRP A 134 -20.72 3.81 -4.15
N SER A 135 -21.42 3.97 -5.28
CA SER A 135 -22.19 5.17 -5.58
C SER A 135 -23.69 4.87 -5.51
N PRO A 136 -24.46 5.68 -4.76
CA PRO A 136 -25.92 5.54 -4.72
C PRO A 136 -26.57 5.91 -6.05
N LEU A 137 -25.91 6.72 -6.86
CA LEU A 137 -26.40 7.15 -8.17
C LEU A 137 -25.50 6.63 -9.28
N GLU A 138 -26.10 6.14 -10.35
CA GLU A 138 -25.40 5.75 -11.57
C GLU A 138 -25.91 6.58 -12.73
N LEU A 139 -24.99 7.15 -13.50
CA LEU A 139 -25.30 7.87 -14.73
C LEU A 139 -25.20 6.93 -15.94
N LYS A 140 -26.18 6.97 -16.83
CA LYS A 140 -26.20 6.21 -18.09
C LYS A 140 -26.58 7.11 -19.28
N PRO A 141 -25.62 7.34 -20.20
CA PRO A 141 -24.20 7.01 -20.12
C PRO A 141 -23.47 7.76 -19.00
N SER A 142 -22.32 7.29 -18.58
CA SER A 142 -21.52 7.91 -17.50
C SER A 142 -21.01 9.31 -17.83
N TYR A 143 -21.00 9.66 -19.11
CA TYR A 143 -20.65 10.99 -19.62
C TYR A 143 -21.52 11.33 -20.82
N ALA A 144 -21.76 12.63 -21.02
CA ALA A 144 -22.47 13.17 -22.17
C ALA A 144 -21.44 13.70 -23.19
N TYR A 145 -21.46 13.17 -24.41
CA TYR A 145 -20.62 13.65 -25.49
C TYR A 145 -21.45 14.35 -26.55
N PHE A 146 -21.18 15.62 -26.77
CA PHE A 146 -21.77 16.38 -27.86
C PHE A 146 -20.85 16.34 -29.08
N PRO A 147 -21.31 15.84 -30.24
CA PRO A 147 -20.51 15.90 -31.46
C PRO A 147 -20.29 17.37 -31.84
N THR A 148 -19.26 17.61 -32.64
CA THR A 148 -19.02 18.98 -33.18
C THR A 148 -20.26 19.50 -33.88
N LEU A 149 -20.86 20.53 -33.32
CA LEU A 149 -22.03 21.17 -33.90
C LEU A 149 -21.61 21.95 -35.15
N LYS A 150 -22.19 21.63 -36.30
CA LYS A 150 -21.84 22.27 -37.58
C LYS A 150 -22.48 23.67 -37.76
N SER A 151 -23.47 24.00 -36.94
CA SER A 151 -24.08 25.34 -36.91
C SER A 151 -24.58 25.69 -35.50
N ILE A 152 -24.68 26.99 -35.21
CA ILE A 152 -25.18 27.52 -33.94
C ILE A 152 -26.67 27.20 -33.73
N ASP A 153 -27.40 26.93 -34.79
CA ASP A 153 -28.85 26.68 -34.76
C ASP A 153 -29.22 25.19 -34.61
N SER A 154 -28.23 24.30 -34.49
CA SER A 154 -28.51 22.91 -34.28
C SER A 154 -28.90 22.66 -32.81
N ASN A 155 -30.18 22.46 -32.57
CA ASN A 155 -30.72 22.04 -31.27
C ASN A 155 -30.49 20.53 -31.14
N THR A 156 -29.52 20.11 -30.29
CA THR A 156 -29.22 18.72 -30.05
C THR A 156 -29.50 18.39 -28.60
N ASP A 157 -30.51 17.58 -28.36
CA ASP A 157 -30.82 17.07 -27.05
C ASP A 157 -30.00 15.80 -26.76
N LEU A 158 -29.36 15.76 -25.61
CA LEU A 158 -28.69 14.56 -25.09
C LEU A 158 -29.33 14.18 -23.76
N ARG A 159 -29.71 12.92 -23.63
CA ARG A 159 -30.32 12.41 -22.41
C ARG A 159 -29.31 11.59 -21.64
N VAL A 160 -29.21 11.84 -20.33
CA VAL A 160 -28.43 11.04 -19.38
C VAL A 160 -29.41 10.52 -18.33
N GLY A 161 -29.56 9.21 -18.28
CA GLY A 161 -30.36 8.55 -17.24
C GLY A 161 -29.64 8.61 -15.90
N ILE A 162 -30.36 8.91 -14.82
CA ILE A 162 -29.89 8.84 -13.45
C ILE A 162 -30.59 7.67 -12.78
N LEU A 163 -29.83 6.65 -12.45
CA LEU A 163 -30.36 5.45 -11.76
C LEU A 163 -30.06 5.56 -10.27
N ASN A 164 -31.11 5.55 -9.44
CA ASN A 164 -30.97 5.44 -8.00
C ASN A 164 -30.74 3.98 -7.62
N LYS A 165 -29.60 3.67 -7.00
CA LYS A 165 -29.25 2.35 -6.44
C LYS A 165 -29.35 2.31 -4.91
N ALA A 166 -29.63 3.47 -4.29
CA ALA A 166 -29.88 3.51 -2.87
C ALA A 166 -31.21 2.85 -2.51
N PRO A 167 -31.36 2.24 -1.34
CA PRO A 167 -32.64 1.74 -0.87
C PRO A 167 -33.63 2.88 -0.52
N GLU A 168 -33.13 4.10 -0.38
CA GLU A 168 -33.88 5.28 0.00
C GLU A 168 -34.18 6.15 -1.24
N GLU A 169 -35.24 6.95 -1.15
CA GLU A 169 -35.55 7.96 -2.15
C GLU A 169 -34.47 9.06 -2.16
N VAL A 170 -33.99 9.41 -3.36
CA VAL A 170 -33.00 10.46 -3.54
C VAL A 170 -33.64 11.67 -4.16
N ILE A 171 -33.58 12.79 -3.46
CA ILE A 171 -34.05 14.08 -3.94
C ILE A 171 -32.94 14.74 -4.75
N LEU A 172 -33.19 14.97 -6.02
CA LEU A 172 -32.25 15.66 -6.91
C LEU A 172 -32.52 17.17 -6.90
N SER A 173 -31.47 17.97 -6.74
CA SER A 173 -31.54 19.40 -6.94
C SER A 173 -31.65 19.75 -8.43
N ARG A 174 -32.00 20.99 -8.73
CA ARG A 174 -32.03 21.48 -10.14
C ARG A 174 -30.60 21.33 -10.72
N PRO A 175 -30.48 20.75 -11.94
CA PRO A 175 -29.20 20.64 -12.59
C PRO A 175 -28.63 22.02 -12.94
N ARG A 176 -27.31 22.17 -12.86
CA ARG A 176 -26.60 23.41 -13.23
C ARG A 176 -25.54 23.09 -14.26
N CYS A 177 -25.27 24.05 -15.12
CA CYS A 177 -24.15 23.99 -16.05
C CYS A 177 -23.46 25.35 -16.07
N ASP A 178 -22.13 25.33 -15.97
CA ASP A 178 -21.32 26.56 -15.98
C ASP A 178 -21.21 27.18 -17.38
N ASN A 179 -21.47 26.40 -18.42
CA ASN A 179 -21.51 26.89 -19.78
C ASN A 179 -22.94 27.30 -20.17
N PRO A 180 -23.21 28.59 -20.42
CA PRO A 180 -24.57 29.11 -20.71
C PRO A 180 -25.18 28.59 -22.02
N LYS A 181 -24.37 27.94 -22.88
CA LYS A 181 -24.87 27.31 -24.11
C LYS A 181 -25.58 25.99 -23.88
N PHE A 182 -25.43 25.39 -22.68
CA PHE A 182 -26.09 24.15 -22.30
C PHE A 182 -27.19 24.43 -21.28
N LEU A 183 -28.41 24.00 -21.60
CA LEU A 183 -29.58 24.18 -20.76
C LEU A 183 -30.00 22.81 -20.17
N PRO A 184 -29.44 22.41 -18.99
CA PRO A 184 -29.80 21.14 -18.39
C PRO A 184 -31.25 21.22 -17.84
N LYS A 185 -32.02 20.16 -18.06
CA LYS A 185 -33.36 19.96 -17.51
C LYS A 185 -33.45 18.61 -16.83
N LEU A 186 -34.07 18.55 -15.67
CA LEU A 186 -34.44 17.28 -15.04
C LEU A 186 -35.79 16.85 -15.58
N ILE A 187 -35.89 15.63 -16.09
CA ILE A 187 -37.12 15.02 -16.56
C ILE A 187 -37.35 13.80 -15.66
N THR A 188 -38.49 13.72 -15.02
CA THR A 188 -38.97 12.56 -14.28
C THR A 188 -39.91 11.78 -15.19
N GLU A 189 -39.58 10.51 -15.39
CA GLU A 189 -40.44 9.52 -16.11
C GLU A 189 -41.25 8.71 -15.12
#